data_98488f779e2b9a6fddfc3d3c829d45d6
#
_entry.id   98488f779e2b9a6fddfc3d3c829d45d6
#
_cell.length_a   1.000
_cell.length_b   1.000
_cell.length_c   1.000
_cell.angle_alpha   90.00
_cell.angle_beta   90.00
_cell.angle_gamma   90.00
#
_symmetry.space_group_name_H-M   'P 1'
#
loop_
_entity.id
_entity.type
_entity.pdbx_description
1 polymer ?
#
loop_
_entity_poly.entity_id
_entity_poly.type
_entity_poly.pdbx_seq_one_letter_code
_entity_poly.pdbx_strand_id
1 'polypeptide(L)'
;CIRDSSWAVEPGFLVSADANNPEHCRLRGVVNRAIRVEVRMPTRGWNGRIMFSTVGGGAGSIGDTTSLLNRGFAMASTDTGHEGQTMEFMSQPEATIDYAYRGVHLATLFSKSVVEQYYGKPIQYSYLNGCSNGGRAALMEAIRFPNDYDGIIAGAPAFEFAEFASWMIGAARQQERSPLTREAMTLLDDNSRRACDSLDGVKDGVINDPRLCTEERLELDKLVCTSGQTSNCLTAGQVDTARYMYADQFDGSGQMVSPGVLPGAEAAGDWEFWMLKNPLLGSESL
;
A
#
# COMPACT_ATOMS: atom_id res chain seq x y z
N CYS A 1 18.73 25.50 20.14
CA CYS A 1 18.10 24.87 21.33
C CYS A 1 16.65 24.59 21.02
N ILE A 2 16.32 23.35 20.74
CA ILE A 2 14.92 22.91 20.55
C ILE A 2 14.42 22.51 21.94
N ARG A 3 13.91 23.47 22.70
CA ARG A 3 13.42 23.24 24.07
C ARG A 3 11.95 22.77 24.14
N ASP A 4 11.24 22.69 23.01
CA ASP A 4 9.84 22.26 22.94
C ASP A 4 9.60 21.11 21.95
N SER A 5 10.63 20.39 21.55
CA SER A 5 10.44 19.24 20.70
C SER A 5 10.05 18.04 21.55
N SER A 6 8.90 17.47 21.27
CA SER A 6 8.48 16.15 21.71
C SER A 6 9.34 15.02 21.11
N TRP A 7 10.64 15.26 20.91
CA TRP A 7 11.59 14.32 20.31
C TRP A 7 12.47 13.70 21.40
N ALA A 8 12.51 12.38 21.43
CA ALA A 8 13.50 11.62 22.17
C ALA A 8 14.46 10.98 21.17
N VAL A 9 15.76 11.15 21.39
CA VAL A 9 16.82 10.65 20.50
C VAL A 9 17.61 9.59 21.25
N GLU A 10 17.73 8.40 20.67
CA GLU A 10 18.60 7.34 21.15
C GLU A 10 20.06 7.65 20.78
N PRO A 11 21.06 7.15 21.55
CA PRO A 11 22.46 7.26 21.14
C PRO A 11 22.67 6.66 19.75
N GLY A 12 23.21 7.45 18.82
CA GLY A 12 23.61 6.95 17.51
C GLY A 12 24.81 6.00 17.64
N PHE A 13 24.87 5.03 16.73
CA PHE A 13 26.00 4.11 16.67
C PHE A 13 26.49 3.89 15.24
N LEU A 14 27.78 3.61 15.15
CA LEU A 14 28.44 3.31 13.90
C LEU A 14 28.13 1.87 13.48
N VAL A 15 27.67 1.70 12.25
CA VAL A 15 27.50 0.42 11.58
C VAL A 15 28.64 0.27 10.59
N SER A 16 29.48 -0.77 10.77
CA SER A 16 30.59 -1.04 9.87
C SER A 16 30.09 -1.36 8.46
N ALA A 17 30.92 -1.05 7.46
CA ALA A 17 30.63 -1.44 6.09
C ALA A 17 30.50 -2.96 5.95
N ASP A 18 29.59 -3.39 5.10
CA ASP A 18 29.40 -4.78 4.68
C ASP A 18 29.43 -4.89 3.14
N ALA A 19 29.06 -6.06 2.60
CA ALA A 19 29.07 -6.31 1.14
C ALA A 19 28.06 -5.43 0.39
N ASN A 20 27.02 -4.93 1.07
CA ASN A 20 25.89 -4.23 0.46
C ASN A 20 25.82 -2.73 0.84
N ASN A 21 26.38 -2.37 1.98
CA ASN A 21 26.25 -1.02 2.54
C ASN A 21 27.61 -0.43 2.95
N PRO A 22 27.83 0.89 2.74
CA PRO A 22 28.99 1.58 3.27
C PRO A 22 28.90 1.70 4.80
N GLU A 23 30.01 2.03 5.43
CA GLU A 23 30.01 2.45 6.84
C GLU A 23 29.06 3.65 7.01
N HIS A 24 28.18 3.57 8.01
CA HIS A 24 27.19 4.60 8.24
C HIS A 24 26.85 4.76 9.74
N CYS A 25 26.44 5.94 10.12
CA CYS A 25 25.83 6.18 11.43
C CYS A 25 24.34 5.80 11.34
N ARG A 26 23.86 4.99 12.28
CA ARG A 26 22.44 4.72 12.50
C ARG A 26 21.97 5.43 13.75
N LEU A 27 20.90 6.20 13.63
CA LEU A 27 20.26 6.89 14.71
C LEU A 27 18.77 6.57 14.72
N ARG A 28 18.22 6.38 15.91
CA ARG A 28 16.79 6.22 16.14
C ARG A 28 16.27 7.33 17.04
N GLY A 29 15.01 7.64 16.86
CA GLY A 29 14.32 8.58 17.72
C GLY A 29 12.83 8.29 17.78
N VAL A 30 12.18 8.94 18.73
CA VAL A 30 10.72 8.92 18.87
C VAL A 30 10.24 10.37 18.82
N VAL A 31 9.25 10.62 17.96
CA VAL A 31 8.63 11.92 17.80
C VAL A 31 7.18 11.82 18.25
N ASN A 32 6.66 12.88 18.84
CA ASN A 32 5.28 12.95 19.30
C ASN A 32 4.84 11.72 20.14
N ARG A 33 5.73 11.26 21.02
CA ARG A 33 5.57 10.14 21.98
C ARG A 33 5.52 8.74 21.36
N ALA A 34 5.08 8.54 20.11
CA ALA A 34 4.85 7.22 19.54
C ALA A 34 5.52 7.00 18.18
N ILE A 35 5.75 8.06 17.40
CA ILE A 35 6.28 7.95 16.04
C ILE A 35 7.78 7.61 16.11
N ARG A 36 8.12 6.36 15.81
CA ARG A 36 9.52 5.95 15.74
C ARG A 36 10.09 6.29 14.36
N VAL A 37 11.33 6.75 14.40
CA VAL A 37 12.06 7.16 13.19
C VAL A 37 13.45 6.52 13.23
N GLU A 38 13.89 5.99 12.11
CA GLU A 38 15.28 5.57 11.91
C GLU A 38 15.90 6.40 10.80
N VAL A 39 17.12 6.90 11.05
CA VAL A 39 17.92 7.65 10.08
C VAL A 39 19.27 6.97 9.95
N ARG A 40 19.72 6.75 8.71
CA ARG A 40 21.05 6.23 8.40
C ARG A 40 21.80 7.21 7.51
N MET A 41 23.04 7.46 7.86
CA MET A 41 23.88 8.51 7.28
C MET A 41 25.25 7.94 6.94
N PRO A 42 25.64 7.82 5.64
CA PRO A 42 26.99 7.40 5.28
C PRO A 42 28.04 8.26 5.97
N THR A 43 29.07 7.64 6.55
CA THR A 43 30.17 8.39 7.21
C THR A 43 31.04 9.13 6.22
N ARG A 44 31.04 8.69 4.94
CA ARG A 44 31.79 9.29 3.83
C ARG A 44 30.94 9.35 2.57
N GLY A 45 31.21 10.35 1.73
CA GLY A 45 30.62 10.42 0.39
C GLY A 45 29.13 10.81 0.38
N TRP A 46 28.62 11.45 1.43
CA TRP A 46 27.25 12.00 1.37
C TRP A 46 27.11 13.00 0.22
N ASN A 47 26.09 12.82 -0.59
CA ASN A 47 25.86 13.58 -1.82
C ASN A 47 24.94 14.80 -1.64
N GLY A 48 24.63 15.20 -0.39
CA GLY A 48 23.73 16.31 -0.08
C GLY A 48 22.24 15.94 -0.14
N ARG A 49 21.88 14.66 -0.28
CA ARG A 49 20.50 14.22 -0.49
C ARG A 49 20.02 13.32 0.64
N ILE A 50 18.70 13.40 0.90
CA ILE A 50 17.98 12.45 1.76
C ILE A 50 16.87 11.76 0.96
N MET A 51 16.69 10.47 1.17
CA MET A 51 15.54 9.70 0.73
C MET A 51 14.77 9.21 1.96
N PHE A 52 13.51 9.55 2.04
CA PHE A 52 12.59 9.04 3.03
C PHE A 52 11.75 7.91 2.41
N SER A 53 11.71 6.75 3.03
CA SER A 53 10.93 5.61 2.57
C SER A 53 9.71 5.42 3.47
N THR A 54 8.54 5.35 2.87
CA THR A 54 7.29 5.02 3.57
C THR A 54 6.90 3.56 3.36
N VAL A 55 6.08 3.03 4.26
CA VAL A 55 5.73 1.60 4.34
C VAL A 55 4.31 1.36 3.86
N GLY A 56 4.11 0.23 3.19
CA GLY A 56 2.79 -0.25 2.76
C GLY A 56 1.98 -0.89 3.90
N GLY A 57 0.79 -1.35 3.60
CA GLY A 57 -0.09 -2.04 4.55
C GLY A 57 -0.45 -1.16 5.75
N GLY A 58 -0.39 -1.74 6.95
CA GLY A 58 -0.60 -1.03 8.22
C GLY A 58 0.51 -0.06 8.60
N ALA A 59 1.66 -0.07 7.91
CA ALA A 59 2.81 0.82 8.10
C ALA A 59 3.44 0.85 9.51
N GLY A 60 3.06 -0.06 10.40
CA GLY A 60 3.55 -0.15 11.79
C GLY A 60 4.96 -0.74 11.93
N SER A 61 5.88 -0.38 11.06
CA SER A 61 7.29 -0.80 11.09
C SER A 61 8.18 0.19 10.36
N ILE A 62 9.46 0.22 10.74
CA ILE A 62 10.47 0.99 9.99
C ILE A 62 10.68 0.32 8.64
N GLY A 63 10.61 1.10 7.58
CA GLY A 63 10.82 0.66 6.20
C GLY A 63 12.29 0.62 5.79
N ASP A 64 12.53 0.69 4.48
CA ASP A 64 13.89 0.67 3.95
C ASP A 64 14.66 1.94 4.32
N THR A 65 15.81 1.74 4.95
CA THR A 65 16.76 2.80 5.31
C THR A 65 18.18 2.52 4.77
N THR A 66 18.32 1.61 3.79
CA THR A 66 19.64 1.14 3.33
C THR A 66 19.87 1.22 1.83
N SER A 67 18.85 1.07 1.00
CA SER A 67 18.96 0.82 -0.44
C SER A 67 19.78 1.86 -1.23
N LEU A 68 19.84 3.11 -0.76
CA LEU A 68 20.58 4.19 -1.45
C LEU A 68 21.82 4.68 -0.70
N LEU A 69 22.21 4.05 0.43
CA LEU A 69 23.43 4.41 1.15
C LEU A 69 24.68 4.35 0.26
N ASN A 70 24.80 3.32 -0.58
CA ASN A 70 25.90 3.16 -1.55
C ASN A 70 25.94 4.25 -2.63
N ARG A 71 24.83 4.96 -2.81
CA ARG A 71 24.73 6.11 -3.73
C ARG A 71 24.95 7.44 -3.02
N GLY A 72 25.35 7.40 -1.75
CA GLY A 72 25.66 8.56 -0.91
C GLY A 72 24.43 9.28 -0.36
N PHE A 73 23.24 8.70 -0.40
CA PHE A 73 22.05 9.29 0.23
C PHE A 73 22.07 9.05 1.74
N ALA A 74 21.62 10.03 2.51
CA ALA A 74 21.06 9.73 3.82
C ALA A 74 19.67 9.09 3.60
N MET A 75 19.34 8.10 4.45
CA MET A 75 18.08 7.36 4.35
C MET A 75 17.28 7.48 5.64
N ALA A 76 15.97 7.59 5.54
CA ALA A 76 15.09 7.63 6.71
C ALA A 76 13.79 6.88 6.47
N SER A 77 13.14 6.42 7.55
CA SER A 77 11.82 5.83 7.55
C SER A 77 11.18 5.93 8.93
N THR A 78 9.87 5.67 9.00
CA THR A 78 9.06 5.70 10.23
C THR A 78 8.05 4.56 10.27
N ASP A 79 7.64 4.18 11.49
CA ASP A 79 6.53 3.26 11.76
C ASP A 79 5.16 3.97 11.81
N THR A 80 5.11 5.26 11.51
CA THR A 80 3.90 6.09 11.56
C THR A 80 3.15 6.11 12.90
N GLY A 81 3.84 5.82 14.01
CA GLY A 81 3.32 6.00 15.37
C GLY A 81 2.58 4.81 15.99
N HIS A 82 2.71 3.62 15.40
CA HIS A 82 2.19 2.37 15.96
C HIS A 82 3.05 1.18 15.55
N GLU A 83 2.77 0.01 16.11
CA GLU A 83 3.43 -1.25 15.75
C GLU A 83 2.45 -2.24 15.14
N GLY A 84 2.94 -3.05 14.21
CA GLY A 84 2.19 -4.11 13.56
C GLY A 84 1.55 -3.69 12.25
N GLN A 85 1.01 -4.67 11.53
CA GLN A 85 0.47 -4.49 10.18
C GLN A 85 -1.07 -4.54 10.13
N THR A 86 -1.72 -4.87 11.25
CA THR A 86 -3.19 -4.89 11.36
C THR A 86 -3.73 -3.47 11.56
N MET A 87 -5.00 -3.26 11.27
CA MET A 87 -5.66 -1.96 11.41
C MET A 87 -6.23 -1.71 12.83
N GLU A 88 -5.87 -2.52 13.81
CA GLU A 88 -6.36 -2.39 15.20
C GLU A 88 -6.01 -1.04 15.84
N PHE A 89 -4.89 -0.43 15.43
CA PHE A 89 -4.48 0.90 15.87
C PHE A 89 -5.51 1.99 15.57
N MET A 90 -6.40 1.79 14.58
CA MET A 90 -7.45 2.76 14.25
C MET A 90 -8.49 2.96 15.35
N SER A 91 -8.52 2.07 16.35
CA SER A 91 -9.29 2.28 17.59
C SER A 91 -8.69 3.39 18.47
N GLN A 92 -7.46 3.85 18.19
CA GLN A 92 -6.72 4.87 18.92
C GLN A 92 -6.64 6.15 18.09
N PRO A 93 -7.33 7.25 18.47
CA PRO A 93 -7.40 8.48 17.65
C PRO A 93 -6.04 9.06 17.27
N GLU A 94 -5.08 9.09 18.20
CA GLU A 94 -3.75 9.65 17.93
C GLU A 94 -2.98 8.82 16.90
N ALA A 95 -3.01 7.49 17.00
CA ALA A 95 -2.38 6.61 16.02
C ALA A 95 -3.04 6.72 14.63
N THR A 96 -4.36 6.88 14.60
CA THR A 96 -5.10 7.12 13.35
C THR A 96 -4.66 8.42 12.68
N ILE A 97 -4.49 9.50 13.45
CA ILE A 97 -4.00 10.79 12.95
C ILE A 97 -2.55 10.67 12.45
N ASP A 98 -1.70 9.96 13.19
CA ASP A 98 -0.30 9.75 12.81
C ASP A 98 -0.21 8.94 11.51
N TYR A 99 -0.98 7.86 11.39
CA TYR A 99 -1.08 7.07 10.16
C TYR A 99 -1.62 7.88 8.99
N ALA A 100 -2.64 8.71 9.23
CA ALA A 100 -3.33 9.45 8.17
C ALA A 100 -2.39 10.47 7.48
N TYR A 101 -1.62 11.24 8.25
CA TYR A 101 -0.75 12.28 7.69
C TYR A 101 0.38 12.77 8.60
N ARG A 102 0.18 12.78 9.94
CA ARG A 102 1.08 13.48 10.84
C ARG A 102 2.41 12.75 11.03
N GLY A 103 2.39 11.42 11.00
CA GLY A 103 3.54 10.57 11.31
C GLY A 103 4.68 10.76 10.33
N VAL A 104 4.40 10.75 9.02
CA VAL A 104 5.43 10.95 7.98
C VAL A 104 5.98 12.37 8.05
N HIS A 105 5.12 13.38 8.14
CA HIS A 105 5.53 14.78 8.26
C HIS A 105 6.50 15.03 9.43
N LEU A 106 6.10 14.64 10.65
CA LEU A 106 6.96 14.87 11.83
C LEU A 106 8.26 14.07 11.77
N ALA A 107 8.22 12.83 11.25
CA ALA A 107 9.41 12.02 11.03
C ALA A 107 10.34 12.64 9.98
N THR A 108 9.78 13.30 8.96
CA THR A 108 10.54 14.04 7.94
C THR A 108 11.29 15.22 8.55
N LEU A 109 10.61 16.05 9.33
CA LEU A 109 11.24 17.19 10.02
C LEU A 109 12.37 16.74 10.95
N PHE A 110 12.13 15.68 11.73
CA PHE A 110 13.14 15.06 12.57
C PHE A 110 14.34 14.60 11.74
N SER A 111 14.10 13.83 10.68
CA SER A 111 15.17 13.23 9.88
C SER A 111 16.03 14.28 9.19
N LYS A 112 15.42 15.33 8.65
CA LYS A 112 16.16 16.47 8.05
C LYS A 112 17.04 17.15 9.08
N SER A 113 16.49 17.48 10.26
CA SER A 113 17.25 18.10 11.34
C SER A 113 18.45 17.25 11.79
N VAL A 114 18.26 15.93 11.91
CA VAL A 114 19.34 15.00 12.29
C VAL A 114 20.44 14.98 11.23
N VAL A 115 20.06 14.86 9.94
CA VAL A 115 21.01 14.82 8.83
C VAL A 115 21.82 16.09 8.73
N GLU A 116 21.17 17.26 8.81
CA GLU A 116 21.85 18.56 8.74
C GLU A 116 22.80 18.78 9.93
N GLN A 117 22.40 18.38 11.14
CA GLN A 117 23.26 18.44 12.31
C GLN A 117 24.47 17.50 12.21
N TYR A 118 24.26 16.28 11.70
CA TYR A 118 25.33 15.30 11.55
C TYR A 118 26.39 15.73 10.56
N TYR A 119 26.02 16.28 9.41
CA TYR A 119 26.96 16.73 8.39
C TYR A 119 27.42 18.18 8.54
N GLY A 120 26.75 18.96 9.40
CA GLY A 120 27.05 20.41 9.54
C GLY A 120 26.76 21.19 8.26
N LYS A 121 25.90 20.70 7.39
CA LYS A 121 25.55 21.27 6.07
C LYS A 121 24.07 21.09 5.80
N PRO A 122 23.43 22.02 5.06
CA PRO A 122 22.04 21.87 4.65
C PRO A 122 21.87 20.71 3.65
N ILE A 123 20.71 20.09 3.69
CA ILE A 123 20.26 19.15 2.65
C ILE A 123 20.03 19.95 1.37
N GLN A 124 20.56 19.46 0.24
CA GLN A 124 20.37 20.07 -1.06
C GLN A 124 19.06 19.63 -1.74
N TYR A 125 18.74 18.35 -1.60
CA TYR A 125 17.49 17.78 -2.13
C TYR A 125 16.95 16.70 -1.20
N SER A 126 15.64 16.71 -1.02
CA SER A 126 14.89 15.75 -0.22
C SER A 126 13.86 15.02 -1.09
N TYR A 127 13.82 13.71 -0.95
CA TYR A 127 12.92 12.86 -1.73
C TYR A 127 12.11 11.94 -0.84
N LEU A 128 10.89 11.64 -1.27
CA LEU A 128 10.00 10.67 -0.66
C LEU A 128 9.69 9.55 -1.65
N ASN A 129 9.76 8.31 -1.19
CA ASN A 129 9.37 7.13 -1.95
C ASN A 129 8.40 6.28 -1.15
N GLY A 130 7.27 5.92 -1.76
CA GLY A 130 6.29 5.05 -1.13
C GLY A 130 5.42 4.32 -2.14
N CYS A 131 4.99 3.11 -1.76
CA CYS A 131 4.08 2.30 -2.56
C CYS A 131 2.90 1.83 -1.71
N SER A 132 1.73 1.62 -2.34
CA SER A 132 0.50 1.20 -1.65
C SER A 132 0.07 2.23 -0.60
N ASN A 133 -0.09 1.87 0.68
CA ASN A 133 -0.27 2.85 1.75
C ASN A 133 0.86 3.88 1.81
N GLY A 134 2.11 3.47 1.52
CA GLY A 134 3.23 4.40 1.41
C GLY A 134 3.04 5.40 0.27
N GLY A 135 2.46 4.98 -0.85
CA GLY A 135 2.04 5.85 -1.95
C GLY A 135 0.92 6.83 -1.52
N ARG A 136 -0.05 6.36 -0.74
CA ARG A 136 -1.07 7.22 -0.12
C ARG A 136 -0.43 8.30 0.77
N ALA A 137 0.50 7.88 1.64
CA ALA A 137 1.21 8.81 2.51
C ALA A 137 2.02 9.83 1.68
N ALA A 138 2.64 9.40 0.58
CA ALA A 138 3.37 10.27 -0.33
C ALA A 138 2.47 11.32 -1.00
N LEU A 139 1.25 10.96 -1.43
CA LEU A 139 0.26 11.92 -1.93
C LEU A 139 -0.21 12.86 -0.82
N MET A 140 -0.38 12.37 0.40
CA MET A 140 -0.77 13.20 1.54
C MET A 140 0.31 14.25 1.87
N GLU A 141 1.59 13.89 1.79
CA GLU A 141 2.70 14.83 1.92
C GLU A 141 2.67 15.90 0.82
N ALA A 142 2.49 15.50 -0.44
CA ALA A 142 2.39 16.43 -1.55
C ALA A 142 1.26 17.45 -1.40
N ILE A 143 0.12 17.03 -0.85
CA ILE A 143 -1.08 17.87 -0.67
C ILE A 143 -0.96 18.78 0.56
N ARG A 144 -0.53 18.23 1.71
CA ARG A 144 -0.55 18.95 2.99
C ARG A 144 0.75 19.67 3.31
N PHE A 145 1.88 19.12 2.88
CA PHE A 145 3.22 19.57 3.24
C PHE A 145 4.13 19.71 1.99
N PRO A 146 3.71 20.50 0.98
CA PRO A 146 4.37 20.56 -0.33
C PRO A 146 5.83 21.05 -0.27
N ASN A 147 6.26 21.61 0.85
CA ASN A 147 7.64 22.09 1.06
C ASN A 147 8.55 21.03 1.71
N ASP A 148 8.03 19.87 2.06
CA ASP A 148 8.83 18.85 2.74
C ASP A 148 9.77 18.11 1.80
N TYR A 149 9.45 18.05 0.51
CA TYR A 149 10.22 17.29 -0.47
C TYR A 149 10.36 18.02 -1.80
N ASP A 150 11.51 17.85 -2.42
CA ASP A 150 11.78 18.33 -3.77
C ASP A 150 11.27 17.35 -4.84
N GLY A 151 11.08 16.10 -4.48
CA GLY A 151 10.53 15.07 -5.36
C GLY A 151 9.87 13.93 -4.61
N ILE A 152 8.72 13.48 -5.12
CA ILE A 152 7.88 12.45 -4.50
C ILE A 152 7.58 11.36 -5.52
N ILE A 153 7.77 10.10 -5.11
CA ILE A 153 7.36 8.91 -5.85
C ILE A 153 6.20 8.26 -5.09
N ALA A 154 5.00 8.33 -5.67
CA ALA A 154 3.80 7.71 -5.13
C ALA A 154 3.40 6.52 -6.00
N GLY A 155 3.94 5.33 -5.69
CA GLY A 155 3.66 4.09 -6.40
C GLY A 155 2.33 3.47 -5.94
N ALA A 156 1.46 3.08 -6.89
CA ALA A 156 0.18 2.38 -6.64
C ALA A 156 -0.53 2.89 -5.37
N PRO A 157 -0.81 4.20 -5.25
CA PRO A 157 -1.26 4.80 -4.01
C PRO A 157 -2.68 4.32 -3.65
N ALA A 158 -2.87 3.87 -2.41
CA ALA A 158 -4.19 3.59 -1.84
C ALA A 158 -4.84 4.90 -1.37
N PHE A 159 -5.06 5.85 -2.30
CA PHE A 159 -5.76 7.10 -2.00
C PHE A 159 -7.27 6.86 -1.93
N GLU A 160 -8.05 7.85 -1.48
CA GLU A 160 -9.48 7.64 -1.14
C GLU A 160 -9.65 6.43 -0.22
N PHE A 161 -8.84 6.41 0.85
CA PHE A 161 -8.64 5.23 1.67
C PHE A 161 -9.92 4.74 2.37
N ALA A 162 -10.84 5.63 2.72
CA ALA A 162 -12.10 5.27 3.37
C ALA A 162 -13.01 4.49 2.40
N GLU A 163 -13.08 4.94 1.17
CA GLU A 163 -13.85 4.33 0.08
C GLU A 163 -13.26 2.96 -0.27
N PHE A 164 -11.95 2.91 -0.47
CA PHE A 164 -11.21 1.67 -0.72
C PHE A 164 -11.39 0.65 0.42
N ALA A 165 -11.25 1.08 1.68
CA ALA A 165 -11.44 0.22 2.85
C ALA A 165 -12.90 -0.30 2.94
N SER A 166 -13.87 0.55 2.61
CA SER A 166 -15.29 0.16 2.59
C SER A 166 -15.55 -0.93 1.55
N TRP A 167 -14.99 -0.78 0.35
CA TRP A 167 -15.05 -1.80 -0.69
C TRP A 167 -14.40 -3.11 -0.24
N MET A 168 -13.22 -3.06 0.37
CA MET A 168 -12.51 -4.25 0.88
C MET A 168 -13.32 -5.00 1.94
N ILE A 169 -13.96 -4.28 2.88
CA ILE A 169 -14.82 -4.89 3.90
C ILE A 169 -16.02 -5.56 3.24
N GLY A 170 -16.64 -4.93 2.26
CA GLY A 170 -17.74 -5.53 1.50
C GLY A 170 -17.32 -6.79 0.75
N ALA A 171 -16.18 -6.77 0.07
CA ALA A 171 -15.60 -7.90 -0.63
C ALA A 171 -15.30 -9.07 0.33
N ALA A 172 -14.70 -8.80 1.49
CA ALA A 172 -14.45 -9.81 2.53
C ALA A 172 -15.74 -10.47 3.02
N ARG A 173 -16.81 -9.69 3.23
CA ARG A 173 -18.12 -10.22 3.61
C ARG A 173 -18.76 -11.09 2.54
N GLN A 174 -18.58 -10.78 1.26
CA GLN A 174 -19.04 -11.66 0.17
C GLN A 174 -18.22 -12.95 0.17
N GLN A 175 -16.92 -12.86 0.35
CA GLN A 175 -16.03 -14.00 0.43
C GLN A 175 -16.36 -14.94 1.60
N GLU A 176 -16.73 -14.41 2.77
CA GLU A 176 -17.21 -15.21 3.91
C GLU A 176 -18.49 -15.98 3.59
N ARG A 177 -19.42 -15.38 2.86
CA ARG A 177 -20.72 -15.98 2.52
C ARG A 177 -20.62 -17.03 1.42
N SER A 178 -19.86 -16.73 0.38
CA SER A 178 -19.74 -17.53 -0.83
C SER A 178 -18.35 -17.41 -1.43
N PRO A 179 -17.38 -18.19 -0.89
CA PRO A 179 -15.98 -18.03 -1.23
C PRO A 179 -15.67 -18.34 -2.68
N LEU A 180 -14.97 -17.43 -3.34
CA LEU A 180 -14.30 -17.69 -4.61
C LEU A 180 -13.02 -18.46 -4.33
N THR A 181 -13.01 -19.75 -4.67
CA THR A 181 -11.81 -20.58 -4.60
C THR A 181 -10.85 -20.25 -5.74
N ARG A 182 -9.62 -20.78 -5.69
CA ARG A 182 -8.66 -20.64 -6.79
C ARG A 182 -9.22 -21.17 -8.11
N GLU A 183 -9.93 -22.29 -8.07
CA GLU A 183 -10.58 -22.88 -9.24
C GLU A 183 -11.68 -21.96 -9.79
N ALA A 184 -12.47 -21.35 -8.90
CA ALA A 184 -13.48 -20.37 -9.28
C ALA A 184 -12.86 -19.13 -9.96
N MET A 185 -11.77 -18.61 -9.41
CA MET A 185 -11.02 -17.48 -9.98
C MET A 185 -10.42 -17.84 -11.35
N THR A 186 -9.87 -19.05 -11.50
CA THR A 186 -9.37 -19.54 -12.81
C THR A 186 -10.50 -19.62 -13.83
N LEU A 187 -11.67 -20.13 -13.44
CA LEU A 187 -12.83 -20.22 -14.34
C LEU A 187 -13.32 -18.82 -14.76
N LEU A 188 -13.31 -17.85 -13.84
CA LEU A 188 -13.64 -16.46 -14.16
C LEU A 188 -12.62 -15.83 -15.12
N ASP A 189 -11.33 -16.01 -14.88
CA ASP A 189 -10.24 -15.53 -15.75
C ASP A 189 -10.36 -16.10 -17.18
N ASP A 190 -10.55 -17.42 -17.31
CA ASP A 190 -10.78 -18.08 -18.59
C ASP A 190 -12.04 -17.57 -19.29
N ASN A 191 -13.10 -17.30 -18.53
CA ASN A 191 -14.34 -16.72 -19.06
C ASN A 191 -14.11 -15.29 -19.56
N SER A 192 -13.43 -14.46 -18.79
CA SER A 192 -13.11 -13.07 -19.16
C SER A 192 -12.27 -13.01 -20.43
N ARG A 193 -11.24 -13.83 -20.54
CA ARG A 193 -10.41 -13.92 -21.77
C ARG A 193 -11.23 -14.44 -22.95
N ARG A 194 -12.00 -15.49 -22.78
CA ARG A 194 -12.85 -16.01 -23.85
C ARG A 194 -13.83 -14.98 -24.38
N ALA A 195 -14.41 -14.17 -23.50
CA ALA A 195 -15.42 -13.16 -23.85
C ALA A 195 -14.82 -11.90 -24.49
N CYS A 196 -13.60 -11.52 -24.09
CA CYS A 196 -13.12 -10.17 -24.31
C CYS A 196 -11.75 -10.05 -25.01
N ASP A 197 -10.94 -11.12 -25.06
CA ASP A 197 -9.60 -11.13 -25.65
C ASP A 197 -9.59 -10.59 -27.10
N SER A 198 -10.57 -10.98 -27.89
CA SER A 198 -10.64 -10.59 -29.32
C SER A 198 -11.24 -9.20 -29.59
N LEU A 199 -11.58 -8.41 -28.56
CA LEU A 199 -12.23 -7.11 -28.73
C LEU A 199 -11.35 -6.06 -29.40
N ASP A 200 -10.05 -6.19 -29.31
CA ASP A 200 -9.06 -5.33 -29.98
C ASP A 200 -8.66 -5.85 -31.39
N GLY A 201 -9.21 -6.98 -31.81
CA GLY A 201 -8.91 -7.63 -33.09
C GLY A 201 -7.77 -8.63 -33.06
N VAL A 202 -7.13 -8.85 -31.89
CA VAL A 202 -6.08 -9.85 -31.67
C VAL A 202 -6.59 -10.90 -30.67
N LYS A 203 -6.12 -12.12 -30.78
CA LYS A 203 -6.42 -13.19 -29.83
C LYS A 203 -5.13 -13.75 -29.28
N ASP A 204 -4.61 -13.09 -28.25
CA ASP A 204 -3.29 -13.36 -27.66
C ASP A 204 -3.31 -13.63 -26.14
N GLY A 205 -4.52 -13.71 -25.55
CA GLY A 205 -4.71 -13.91 -24.11
C GLY A 205 -4.62 -12.64 -23.28
N VAL A 206 -4.54 -11.46 -23.93
CA VAL A 206 -4.52 -10.15 -23.28
C VAL A 206 -5.78 -9.36 -23.61
N ILE A 207 -6.49 -8.89 -22.59
CA ILE A 207 -7.62 -7.97 -22.76
C ILE A 207 -7.05 -6.54 -22.73
N ASN A 208 -6.84 -5.96 -23.90
CA ASN A 208 -6.15 -4.68 -24.06
C ASN A 208 -6.92 -3.50 -23.42
N ASP A 209 -8.24 -3.48 -23.53
CA ASP A 209 -9.11 -2.55 -22.80
C ASP A 209 -10.17 -3.30 -22.00
N PRO A 210 -9.90 -3.65 -20.73
CA PRO A 210 -10.82 -4.41 -19.90
C PRO A 210 -12.13 -3.66 -19.57
N ARG A 211 -12.21 -2.34 -19.79
CA ARG A 211 -13.46 -1.56 -19.62
C ARG A 211 -14.52 -1.93 -20.67
N LEU A 212 -14.11 -2.50 -21.79
CA LEU A 212 -15.01 -3.01 -22.82
C LEU A 212 -15.55 -4.39 -22.48
N CYS A 213 -15.02 -5.06 -21.47
CA CYS A 213 -15.43 -6.36 -20.99
C CYS A 213 -16.57 -6.24 -19.97
N THR A 214 -17.76 -5.90 -20.46
CA THR A 214 -18.93 -5.62 -19.61
C THR A 214 -19.55 -6.89 -19.03
N GLU A 215 -20.40 -6.76 -18.00
CA GLU A 215 -21.11 -7.88 -17.38
C GLU A 215 -21.97 -8.65 -18.41
N GLU A 216 -22.59 -7.96 -19.37
CA GLU A 216 -23.36 -8.61 -20.44
C GLU A 216 -22.49 -9.52 -21.31
N ARG A 217 -21.21 -9.18 -21.52
CA ARG A 217 -20.27 -10.01 -22.27
C ARG A 217 -19.77 -11.19 -21.44
N LEU A 218 -19.58 -11.00 -20.17
CA LEU A 218 -19.13 -12.04 -19.24
C LEU A 218 -20.18 -13.14 -19.05
N GLU A 219 -21.47 -12.83 -19.23
CA GLU A 219 -22.57 -13.79 -19.14
C GLU A 219 -22.47 -14.71 -17.92
N LEU A 220 -22.19 -14.16 -16.75
CA LEU A 220 -21.85 -14.91 -15.52
C LEU A 220 -22.89 -15.96 -15.14
N ASP A 221 -24.17 -15.73 -15.48
CA ASP A 221 -25.25 -16.70 -15.22
C ASP A 221 -25.03 -18.03 -15.94
N LYS A 222 -24.33 -18.03 -17.08
CA LYS A 222 -24.02 -19.26 -17.83
C LYS A 222 -22.94 -20.10 -17.13
N LEU A 223 -22.24 -19.54 -16.17
CA LEU A 223 -21.24 -20.27 -15.36
C LEU A 223 -21.85 -21.00 -14.16
N VAL A 224 -23.15 -20.76 -13.85
CA VAL A 224 -23.81 -21.40 -12.71
C VAL A 224 -23.92 -22.89 -12.93
N CYS A 225 -23.58 -23.68 -11.91
CA CYS A 225 -23.67 -25.13 -11.95
C CYS A 225 -25.09 -25.59 -12.22
N THR A 226 -25.25 -26.47 -13.21
CA THR A 226 -26.52 -27.19 -13.48
C THR A 226 -26.68 -28.38 -12.54
N SER A 227 -27.87 -28.94 -12.48
CA SER A 227 -28.17 -30.10 -11.61
C SER A 227 -27.20 -31.27 -11.87
N GLY A 228 -26.49 -31.68 -10.82
CA GLY A 228 -25.50 -32.76 -10.86
C GLY A 228 -24.08 -32.33 -11.32
N GLN A 229 -23.87 -31.10 -11.72
CA GLN A 229 -22.55 -30.59 -12.09
C GLN A 229 -21.78 -30.18 -10.82
N THR A 230 -20.52 -30.62 -10.66
CA THR A 230 -19.68 -30.37 -9.52
C THR A 230 -18.31 -29.76 -9.86
N SER A 231 -18.02 -29.53 -11.15
CA SER A 231 -16.76 -28.95 -11.61
C SER A 231 -16.97 -28.09 -12.86
N ASN A 232 -16.03 -27.20 -13.14
CA ASN A 232 -16.08 -26.23 -14.24
C ASN A 232 -17.36 -25.37 -14.22
N CYS A 233 -17.85 -25.04 -13.05
CA CYS A 233 -19.00 -24.18 -12.84
C CYS A 233 -18.87 -23.46 -11.50
N LEU A 234 -19.66 -22.43 -11.30
CA LEU A 234 -19.75 -21.66 -10.07
C LEU A 234 -21.08 -21.95 -9.36
N THR A 235 -21.10 -21.91 -8.04
CA THR A 235 -22.37 -21.81 -7.33
C THR A 235 -23.03 -20.46 -7.60
N ALA A 236 -24.33 -20.34 -7.43
CA ALA A 236 -25.02 -19.06 -7.55
C ALA A 236 -24.42 -17.99 -6.63
N GLY A 237 -24.08 -18.37 -5.40
CA GLY A 237 -23.42 -17.44 -4.44
C GLY A 237 -22.02 -16.99 -4.91
N GLN A 238 -21.24 -17.86 -5.58
CA GLN A 238 -19.95 -17.46 -6.15
C GLN A 238 -20.12 -16.49 -7.33
N VAL A 239 -21.17 -16.65 -8.12
CA VAL A 239 -21.52 -15.67 -9.16
C VAL A 239 -21.89 -14.33 -8.54
N ASP A 240 -22.65 -14.31 -7.43
CA ASP A 240 -22.97 -13.08 -6.71
C ASP A 240 -21.71 -12.40 -6.14
N THR A 241 -20.76 -13.19 -5.62
CA THR A 241 -19.47 -12.65 -5.18
C THR A 241 -18.67 -12.06 -6.35
N ALA A 242 -18.61 -12.74 -7.50
CA ALA A 242 -17.94 -12.22 -8.69
C ALA A 242 -18.60 -10.91 -9.20
N ARG A 243 -19.92 -10.84 -9.21
CA ARG A 243 -20.67 -9.61 -9.55
C ARG A 243 -20.33 -8.47 -8.61
N TYR A 244 -20.27 -8.74 -7.31
CA TYR A 244 -19.86 -7.73 -6.34
C TYR A 244 -18.47 -7.17 -6.67
N MET A 245 -17.55 -8.01 -7.10
CA MET A 245 -16.20 -7.58 -7.46
C MET A 245 -16.15 -6.69 -8.70
N TYR A 246 -16.93 -7.03 -9.73
CA TYR A 246 -16.96 -6.28 -10.99
C TYR A 246 -17.82 -5.01 -10.94
N ALA A 247 -18.79 -4.95 -10.03
CA ALA A 247 -19.74 -3.83 -9.98
C ALA A 247 -19.18 -2.60 -9.25
N ASP A 248 -19.48 -1.42 -9.77
CA ASP A 248 -19.30 -0.18 -9.04
C ASP A 248 -20.13 -0.19 -7.76
N GLN A 249 -19.56 0.29 -6.67
CA GLN A 249 -20.23 0.36 -5.37
C GLN A 249 -20.71 1.79 -5.11
N PHE A 250 -21.93 1.90 -4.61
CA PHE A 250 -22.58 3.18 -4.32
C PHE A 250 -23.01 3.23 -2.85
N ASP A 251 -23.00 4.43 -2.29
CA ASP A 251 -23.56 4.69 -0.96
C ASP A 251 -25.10 4.84 -1.01
N GLY A 252 -25.72 5.03 0.17
CA GLY A 252 -27.16 5.21 0.29
C GLY A 252 -27.72 6.49 -0.38
N SER A 253 -26.87 7.42 -0.80
CA SER A 253 -27.24 8.63 -1.55
C SER A 253 -27.12 8.45 -3.06
N GLY A 254 -26.54 7.32 -3.52
CA GLY A 254 -26.23 7.06 -4.93
C GLY A 254 -24.89 7.63 -5.39
N GLN A 255 -24.04 8.09 -4.48
CA GLN A 255 -22.69 8.49 -4.81
C GLN A 255 -21.80 7.24 -4.94
N MET A 256 -21.00 7.18 -6.00
CA MET A 256 -20.05 6.10 -6.19
C MET A 256 -18.98 6.14 -5.09
N VAL A 257 -18.83 5.02 -4.37
CA VAL A 257 -17.85 4.83 -3.30
C VAL A 257 -16.58 4.22 -3.88
N SER A 258 -16.70 3.22 -4.76
CA SER A 258 -15.56 2.57 -5.40
C SER A 258 -15.96 2.01 -6.77
N PRO A 259 -15.11 2.14 -7.78
CA PRO A 259 -15.30 1.40 -9.02
C PRO A 259 -15.12 -0.09 -8.77
N GLY A 260 -15.74 -0.92 -9.61
CA GLY A 260 -15.53 -2.35 -9.66
C GLY A 260 -14.13 -2.71 -10.17
N VAL A 261 -13.69 -3.92 -9.88
CA VAL A 261 -12.44 -4.46 -10.39
C VAL A 261 -12.63 -4.88 -11.85
N LEU A 262 -11.70 -4.50 -12.70
CA LEU A 262 -11.76 -4.84 -14.12
C LEU A 262 -11.43 -6.32 -14.35
N PRO A 263 -12.14 -7.00 -15.29
CA PRO A 263 -11.91 -8.40 -15.59
C PRO A 263 -10.63 -8.65 -16.38
N GLY A 264 -10.11 -9.90 -16.30
CA GLY A 264 -8.97 -10.39 -17.09
C GLY A 264 -7.69 -10.63 -16.31
N ALA A 265 -7.73 -10.56 -14.96
CA ALA A 265 -6.61 -10.86 -14.08
C ALA A 265 -7.04 -11.61 -12.81
N GLU A 266 -8.15 -12.32 -12.84
CA GLU A 266 -8.76 -12.97 -11.68
C GLU A 266 -7.87 -14.08 -11.11
N ALA A 267 -7.13 -14.78 -11.96
CA ALA A 267 -6.18 -15.83 -11.57
C ALA A 267 -4.74 -15.35 -11.40
N ALA A 268 -4.45 -14.05 -11.56
CA ALA A 268 -3.08 -13.52 -11.49
C ALA A 268 -2.51 -13.45 -10.06
N GLY A 269 -3.30 -13.79 -9.04
CA GLY A 269 -2.88 -13.87 -7.63
C GLY A 269 -3.31 -12.68 -6.78
N ASP A 270 -3.62 -11.53 -7.36
CA ASP A 270 -4.07 -10.35 -6.59
C ASP A 270 -5.44 -10.59 -5.94
N TRP A 271 -6.38 -11.19 -6.67
CA TRP A 271 -7.68 -11.58 -6.09
C TRP A 271 -7.50 -12.57 -4.94
N GLU A 272 -6.63 -13.58 -5.10
CA GLU A 272 -6.35 -14.53 -4.02
C GLU A 272 -5.76 -13.81 -2.81
N PHE A 273 -4.78 -12.92 -3.02
CA PHE A 273 -4.15 -12.19 -1.93
C PHE A 273 -5.13 -11.28 -1.19
N TRP A 274 -5.90 -10.48 -1.93
CA TRP A 274 -6.80 -9.49 -1.32
C TRP A 274 -8.13 -10.08 -0.86
N MET A 275 -8.61 -11.14 -1.51
CA MET A 275 -9.90 -11.76 -1.21
C MET A 275 -9.80 -12.91 -0.23
N LEU A 276 -8.82 -13.81 -0.42
CA LEU A 276 -8.71 -15.01 0.41
C LEU A 276 -7.77 -14.85 1.61
N LYS A 277 -6.76 -14.01 1.51
CA LYS A 277 -5.69 -13.92 2.51
C LYS A 277 -5.58 -12.53 3.13
N ASN A 278 -6.57 -11.66 2.95
CA ASN A 278 -6.47 -10.24 3.29
C ASN A 278 -5.73 -9.96 4.61
N PRO A 279 -4.43 -9.64 4.58
CA PRO A 279 -3.62 -9.50 5.79
C PRO A 279 -3.97 -8.25 6.61
N LEU A 280 -4.75 -7.32 6.02
CA LEU A 280 -5.14 -6.07 6.67
C LEU A 280 -6.38 -6.21 7.55
N LEU A 281 -7.17 -7.25 7.34
CA LEU A 281 -8.40 -7.50 8.08
C LEU A 281 -8.25 -8.51 9.23
N GLY A 282 -7.00 -8.88 9.55
CA GLY A 282 -6.73 -9.79 10.66
C GLY A 282 -7.19 -11.23 10.39
N SER A 283 -6.83 -11.77 9.24
CA SER A 283 -7.25 -13.09 8.77
C SER A 283 -6.57 -14.27 9.50
N GLU A 284 -6.62 -14.32 10.82
CA GLU A 284 -6.53 -15.62 11.52
C GLU A 284 -7.88 -16.36 11.52
N SER A 285 -8.86 -15.87 10.77
CA SER A 285 -10.24 -16.35 10.79
C SER A 285 -10.88 -16.52 9.41
N LEU A 286 -10.12 -16.81 8.37
CA LEU A 286 -10.66 -17.30 7.09
C LEU A 286 -10.07 -18.65 6.72
#